data_9e281138411897b92aede3824bd9964e
#
_entry.id   9e281138411897b92aede3824bd9964e
#
_cell.length_a   1.000
_cell.length_b   1.000
_cell.length_c   1.000
_cell.angle_alpha   90.00
_cell.angle_beta   90.00
_cell.angle_gamma   90.00
#
_symmetry.space_group_name_H-M   'P 1'
#
loop_
_entity.id
_entity.type
_entity.pdbx_description
1 polymer ?
#
loop_
_entity_poly.entity_id
_entity_poly.type
_entity_poly.pdbx_seq_one_letter_code
_entity_poly.pdbx_strand_id
1 'polypeptide(L)'
;MSVVPPEAAALRSRLRAARTPLLVAGGAVVLAAGLLLVDPHEPGSWGVCPVYALTGRYCAGCGVLRGTRDLLGGDLAGAWAMNPLWVLVLPLLAAVWLRGLVRALRTGRAPAVPPAWVALAGAAVVVGYSVARNVPAWSGVLTP
;
A
#
# COMPACT_ATOMS: atom_id res chain seq x y z
N MET A 1 -35.66 -10.29 28.48
CA MET A 1 -34.99 -10.21 27.14
C MET A 1 -34.78 -8.75 26.81
N SER A 2 -33.55 -8.27 26.90
CA SER A 2 -33.21 -6.86 26.60
C SER A 2 -33.21 -6.64 25.06
N VAL A 3 -34.24 -5.95 24.58
CA VAL A 3 -34.33 -5.59 23.15
C VAL A 3 -33.31 -4.48 22.89
N VAL A 4 -32.26 -4.80 22.12
CA VAL A 4 -31.25 -3.79 21.67
C VAL A 4 -31.95 -2.78 20.77
N PRO A 5 -31.85 -1.46 21.03
CA PRO A 5 -32.44 -0.45 20.17
C PRO A 5 -31.92 -0.57 18.73
N PRO A 6 -32.77 -0.35 17.70
CA PRO A 6 -32.38 -0.53 16.29
C PRO A 6 -31.19 0.36 15.89
N GLU A 7 -31.08 1.54 16.47
CA GLU A 7 -29.94 2.44 16.25
C GLU A 7 -28.61 1.87 16.76
N ALA A 8 -28.63 1.24 17.94
CA ALA A 8 -27.44 0.61 18.51
C ALA A 8 -27.00 -0.62 17.68
N ALA A 9 -27.97 -1.37 17.13
CA ALA A 9 -27.68 -2.47 16.22
C ALA A 9 -27.05 -1.97 14.90
N ALA A 10 -27.59 -0.90 14.32
CA ALA A 10 -27.04 -0.27 13.12
C ALA A 10 -25.63 0.28 13.34
N LEU A 11 -25.38 0.94 14.47
CA LEU A 11 -24.04 1.44 14.79
C LEU A 11 -23.03 0.29 14.93
N ARG A 12 -23.41 -0.79 15.65
CA ARG A 12 -22.56 -1.97 15.80
C ARG A 12 -22.21 -2.61 14.44
N SER A 13 -23.16 -2.70 13.51
CA SER A 13 -22.91 -3.25 12.16
C SER A 13 -21.93 -2.39 11.38
N ARG A 14 -22.06 -1.08 11.42
CA ARG A 14 -21.15 -0.11 10.76
C ARG A 14 -19.72 -0.21 11.33
N LEU A 15 -19.59 -0.24 12.66
CA LEU A 15 -18.27 -0.37 13.30
C LEU A 15 -17.60 -1.71 12.98
N ARG A 16 -18.37 -2.81 12.97
CA ARG A 16 -17.84 -4.13 12.56
C ARG A 16 -17.37 -4.12 11.11
N ALA A 17 -18.15 -3.55 10.21
CA ALA A 17 -17.81 -3.45 8.78
C ALA A 17 -16.58 -2.54 8.55
N ALA A 18 -16.42 -1.48 9.34
CA ALA A 18 -15.30 -0.55 9.25
C ALA A 18 -14.02 -1.06 9.95
N ARG A 19 -14.07 -2.12 10.75
CA ARG A 19 -12.93 -2.62 11.54
C ARG A 19 -11.69 -2.86 10.67
N THR A 20 -11.82 -3.61 9.58
CA THR A 20 -10.69 -3.91 8.70
C THR A 20 -10.09 -2.66 8.05
N PRO A 21 -10.87 -1.76 7.41
CA PRO A 21 -10.30 -0.53 6.88
C PRO A 21 -9.66 0.36 7.95
N LEU A 22 -10.20 0.40 9.17
CA LEU A 22 -9.60 1.18 10.27
C LEU A 22 -8.29 0.57 10.76
N LEU A 23 -8.18 -0.76 10.84
CA LEU A 23 -6.92 -1.43 11.16
C LEU A 23 -5.85 -1.18 10.09
N VAL A 24 -6.23 -1.19 8.81
CA VAL A 24 -5.32 -0.84 7.71
C VAL A 24 -4.84 0.61 7.85
N ALA A 25 -5.74 1.54 8.16
CA ALA A 25 -5.36 2.94 8.41
C ALA A 25 -4.38 3.06 9.59
N GLY A 26 -4.68 2.40 10.71
CA GLY A 26 -3.79 2.39 11.87
C GLY A 26 -2.40 1.86 11.54
N GLY A 27 -2.32 0.74 10.81
CA GLY A 27 -1.06 0.18 10.34
C GLY A 27 -0.29 1.14 9.41
N ALA A 28 -1.00 1.81 8.49
CA ALA A 28 -0.40 2.80 7.61
C ALA A 28 0.16 4.01 8.37
N VAL A 29 -0.57 4.50 9.40
CA VAL A 29 -0.10 5.59 10.28
C VAL A 29 1.15 5.17 11.06
N VAL A 30 1.16 3.97 11.63
CA VAL A 30 2.34 3.44 12.37
C VAL A 30 3.54 3.31 11.42
N LEU A 31 3.33 2.78 10.22
CA LEU A 31 4.39 2.69 9.22
C LEU A 31 4.91 4.07 8.82
N ALA A 32 4.01 5.02 8.54
CA ALA A 32 4.38 6.39 8.20
C ALA A 32 5.19 7.06 9.32
N ALA A 33 4.74 6.92 10.58
CA ALA A 33 5.49 7.42 11.74
C ALA A 33 6.87 6.76 11.84
N GLY A 34 6.97 5.45 11.64
CA GLY A 34 8.24 4.73 11.61
C GLY A 34 9.19 5.27 10.54
N LEU A 35 8.68 5.49 9.31
CA LEU A 35 9.47 6.05 8.21
C LEU A 35 9.92 7.50 8.44
N LEU A 36 9.16 8.27 9.23
CA LEU A 36 9.56 9.64 9.61
C LEU A 36 10.63 9.65 10.70
N LEU A 37 10.60 8.65 11.60
CA LEU A 37 11.56 8.54 12.71
C LEU A 37 12.86 7.85 12.31
N VAL A 38 12.79 6.85 11.41
CA VAL A 38 13.94 6.07 10.95
C VAL A 38 13.99 6.17 9.44
N ASP A 39 15.00 6.86 8.91
CA ASP A 39 15.12 7.11 7.48
C ASP A 39 15.49 5.82 6.71
N PRO A 40 14.64 5.38 5.76
CA PRO A 40 14.93 4.21 4.96
C PRO A 40 16.02 4.43 3.90
N HIS A 41 16.48 5.66 3.69
CA HIS A 41 17.65 5.96 2.86
C HIS A 41 18.96 5.57 3.55
N GLU A 42 18.97 5.52 4.88
CA GLU A 42 20.15 5.06 5.63
C GLU A 42 20.37 3.56 5.42
N PRO A 43 21.60 3.14 5.06
CA PRO A 43 21.92 1.73 4.81
C PRO A 43 21.60 0.83 6.02
N GLY A 44 20.81 -0.22 5.79
CA GLY A 44 20.48 -1.20 6.82
C GLY A 44 19.38 -0.80 7.81
N SER A 45 18.87 0.43 7.80
CA SER A 45 17.85 0.91 8.75
C SER A 45 16.54 0.09 8.72
N TRP A 46 16.11 -0.33 7.55
CA TRP A 46 14.88 -1.13 7.33
C TRP A 46 15.17 -2.52 6.74
N GLY A 47 16.40 -2.98 6.82
CA GLY A 47 16.85 -4.24 6.26
C GLY A 47 17.08 -4.20 4.75
N VAL A 48 17.33 -5.37 4.17
CA VAL A 48 17.62 -5.54 2.75
C VAL A 48 16.51 -6.35 2.11
N CYS A 49 16.11 -5.97 0.88
CA CYS A 49 15.14 -6.76 0.11
C CYS A 49 15.69 -8.20 -0.09
N PRO A 50 14.99 -9.25 0.38
CA PRO A 50 15.49 -10.62 0.29
C PRO A 50 15.68 -11.08 -1.16
N VAL A 51 14.84 -10.61 -2.09
CA VAL A 51 14.99 -10.92 -3.52
C VAL A 51 16.31 -10.33 -4.04
N TYR A 52 16.60 -9.07 -3.70
CA TYR A 52 17.84 -8.43 -4.11
C TYR A 52 19.07 -9.10 -3.47
N ALA A 53 19.00 -9.41 -2.18
CA ALA A 53 20.10 -10.06 -1.47
C ALA A 53 20.44 -11.45 -2.03
N LEU A 54 19.43 -12.21 -2.48
CA LEU A 54 19.62 -13.57 -2.99
C LEU A 54 19.94 -13.61 -4.49
N THR A 55 19.46 -12.67 -5.27
CA THR A 55 19.51 -12.75 -6.75
C THR A 55 20.26 -11.60 -7.41
N GLY A 56 20.56 -10.53 -6.68
CA GLY A 56 21.09 -9.28 -7.25
C GLY A 56 20.08 -8.55 -8.17
N ARG A 57 18.80 -8.96 -8.18
CA ARG A 57 17.77 -8.41 -9.06
C ARG A 57 16.75 -7.59 -8.28
N TYR A 58 16.31 -6.49 -8.88
CA TYR A 58 15.28 -5.63 -8.28
C TYR A 58 13.88 -6.25 -8.45
N CYS A 59 13.13 -6.34 -7.37
CA CYS A 59 11.71 -6.67 -7.41
C CYS A 59 10.83 -5.40 -7.45
N ALA A 60 9.53 -5.56 -7.67
CA ALA A 60 8.60 -4.43 -7.68
C ALA A 60 8.52 -3.67 -6.35
N GLY A 61 8.88 -4.31 -5.23
CA GLY A 61 8.88 -3.71 -3.90
C GLY A 61 10.14 -2.90 -3.56
N CYS A 62 11.22 -3.04 -4.37
CA CYS A 62 12.45 -2.30 -4.11
C CYS A 62 12.23 -0.78 -4.25
N GLY A 63 12.64 -0.01 -3.23
CA GLY A 63 12.45 1.43 -3.19
C GLY A 63 11.07 1.89 -2.67
N VAL A 64 10.11 1.00 -2.37
CA VAL A 64 8.77 1.38 -1.86
C VAL A 64 8.86 2.15 -0.55
N LEU A 65 9.68 1.72 0.42
CA LEU A 65 9.81 2.41 1.71
C LEU A 65 10.46 3.78 1.55
N ARG A 66 11.53 3.88 0.74
CA ARG A 66 12.20 5.15 0.42
C ARG A 66 11.25 6.10 -0.29
N GLY A 67 10.60 5.64 -1.37
CA GLY A 67 9.62 6.44 -2.09
C GLY A 67 8.43 6.85 -1.22
N THR A 68 7.99 6.02 -0.25
CA THR A 68 6.97 6.42 0.71
C THR A 68 7.48 7.52 1.64
N ARG A 69 8.72 7.45 2.10
CA ARG A 69 9.35 8.48 2.92
C ARG A 69 9.44 9.81 2.17
N ASP A 70 9.84 9.75 0.88
CA ASP A 70 9.92 10.92 0.01
C ASP A 70 8.54 11.55 -0.20
N LEU A 71 7.49 10.74 -0.46
CA LEU A 71 6.11 11.22 -0.57
C LEU A 71 5.63 11.89 0.73
N LEU A 72 5.96 11.34 1.89
CA LEU A 72 5.63 11.94 3.19
C LEU A 72 6.36 13.28 3.40
N GLY A 73 7.55 13.44 2.82
CA GLY A 73 8.32 14.69 2.79
C GLY A 73 7.89 15.66 1.69
N GLY A 74 6.97 15.28 0.80
CA GLY A 74 6.53 16.10 -0.34
C GLY A 74 7.47 16.03 -1.56
N ASP A 75 8.49 15.19 -1.53
CA ASP A 75 9.41 14.98 -2.65
C ASP A 75 8.86 13.93 -3.64
N LEU A 76 8.04 14.40 -4.58
CA LEU A 76 7.48 13.56 -5.63
C LEU A 76 8.56 13.08 -6.62
N ALA A 77 9.58 13.88 -6.87
CA ALA A 77 10.65 13.52 -7.79
C ALA A 77 11.54 12.42 -7.20
N GLY A 78 11.92 12.53 -5.93
CA GLY A 78 12.63 11.49 -5.20
C GLY A 78 11.82 10.20 -5.13
N ALA A 79 10.52 10.27 -4.77
CA ALA A 79 9.63 9.11 -4.75
C ALA A 79 9.54 8.42 -6.11
N TRP A 80 9.44 9.19 -7.20
CA TRP A 80 9.42 8.67 -8.56
C TRP A 80 10.72 7.95 -8.91
N ALA A 81 11.87 8.55 -8.58
CA ALA A 81 13.18 7.93 -8.79
C ALA A 81 13.35 6.60 -8.04
N MET A 82 12.73 6.48 -6.84
CA MET A 82 12.78 5.25 -6.06
C MET A 82 11.86 4.15 -6.63
N ASN A 83 10.61 4.48 -6.96
CA ASN A 83 9.66 3.49 -7.50
C ASN A 83 8.48 4.16 -8.22
N PRO A 84 8.54 4.38 -9.55
CA PRO A 84 7.45 4.96 -10.34
C PRO A 84 6.12 4.20 -10.21
N LEU A 85 6.15 2.86 -10.19
CA LEU A 85 4.95 2.04 -10.04
C LEU A 85 4.25 2.35 -8.72
N TRP A 86 5.00 2.48 -7.63
CA TRP A 86 4.45 2.78 -6.31
C TRP A 86 3.76 4.15 -6.27
N VAL A 87 4.38 5.17 -6.86
CA VAL A 87 3.80 6.52 -6.96
C VAL A 87 2.46 6.51 -7.69
N LEU A 88 2.32 5.68 -8.73
CA LEU A 88 1.06 5.56 -9.48
C LEU A 88 0.02 4.69 -8.76
N VAL A 89 0.44 3.61 -8.12
CA VAL A 89 -0.46 2.64 -7.50
C VAL A 89 -0.99 3.12 -6.14
N LEU A 90 -0.16 3.84 -5.36
CA LEU A 90 -0.54 4.30 -4.03
C LEU A 90 -1.85 5.11 -4.00
N PRO A 91 -2.06 6.13 -4.86
CA PRO A 91 -3.32 6.88 -4.87
C PRO A 91 -4.53 6.03 -5.28
N LEU A 92 -4.34 5.05 -6.17
CA LEU A 92 -5.41 4.10 -6.52
C LEU A 92 -5.79 3.23 -5.34
N LEU A 93 -4.81 2.69 -4.61
CA LEU A 93 -5.05 1.91 -3.39
C LEU A 93 -5.75 2.75 -2.32
N ALA A 94 -5.31 4.00 -2.13
CA ALA A 94 -5.93 4.94 -1.19
C ALA A 94 -7.39 5.23 -1.58
N ALA A 95 -7.69 5.44 -2.87
CA ALA A 95 -9.04 5.67 -3.35
C ALA A 95 -9.96 4.45 -3.15
N VAL A 96 -9.47 3.25 -3.47
CA VAL A 96 -10.21 1.99 -3.26
C VAL A 96 -10.47 1.77 -1.76
N TRP A 97 -9.46 1.98 -0.93
CA TRP A 97 -9.59 1.88 0.52
C TRP A 97 -10.60 2.88 1.07
N LEU A 98 -10.53 4.15 0.66
CA LEU A 98 -11.46 5.20 1.10
C LEU A 98 -12.89 4.88 0.70
N ARG A 99 -13.12 4.43 -0.54
CA ARG A 99 -14.45 3.96 -0.99
C ARG A 99 -14.96 2.81 -0.12
N GLY A 100 -14.08 1.85 0.22
CA GLY A 100 -14.41 0.73 1.09
C GLY A 100 -14.81 1.19 2.50
N LEU A 101 -14.06 2.11 3.08
CA LEU A 101 -14.34 2.70 4.39
C LEU A 101 -15.66 3.48 4.40
N VAL A 102 -15.87 4.36 3.42
CA VAL A 102 -17.11 5.15 3.30
C VAL A 102 -18.32 4.23 3.13
N ARG A 103 -18.21 3.18 2.31
CA ARG A 103 -19.29 2.18 2.15
C ARG A 103 -19.58 1.46 3.48
N ALA A 104 -18.55 1.01 4.19
CA ALA A 104 -18.70 0.33 5.47
C ALA A 104 -19.42 1.20 6.50
N LEU A 105 -19.02 2.48 6.61
CA LEU A 105 -19.62 3.44 7.55
C LEU A 105 -21.05 3.83 7.17
N ARG A 106 -21.36 3.94 5.88
CA ARG A 106 -22.70 4.33 5.42
C ARG A 106 -23.69 3.17 5.47
N THR A 107 -23.28 1.97 5.08
CA THR A 107 -24.21 0.85 4.85
C THR A 107 -24.10 -0.27 5.87
N GLY A 108 -23.07 -0.28 6.73
CA GLY A 108 -22.78 -1.40 7.64
C GLY A 108 -22.35 -2.69 6.90
N ARG A 109 -22.02 -2.60 5.59
CA ARG A 109 -21.57 -3.74 4.79
C ARG A 109 -20.07 -3.70 4.60
N ALA A 110 -19.41 -4.85 4.76
CA ALA A 110 -17.98 -4.97 4.49
C ALA A 110 -17.63 -4.57 3.04
N PRO A 111 -16.39 -4.08 2.79
CA PRO A 111 -15.92 -3.86 1.43
C PRO A 111 -16.08 -5.12 0.56
N ALA A 112 -16.46 -4.92 -0.71
CA ALA A 112 -16.57 -6.03 -1.64
C ALA A 112 -15.18 -6.61 -1.93
N VAL A 113 -15.08 -7.94 -1.98
CA VAL A 113 -13.87 -8.62 -2.43
C VAL A 113 -13.80 -8.46 -3.96
N PRO A 114 -12.67 -7.96 -4.49
CA PRO A 114 -12.52 -7.85 -5.94
C PRO A 114 -12.54 -9.24 -6.61
N PRO A 115 -13.01 -9.34 -7.85
CA PRO A 115 -13.00 -10.60 -8.58
C PRO A 115 -11.56 -11.07 -8.82
N ALA A 116 -11.36 -12.38 -8.95
CA ALA A 116 -10.03 -13.00 -9.06
C ALA A 116 -9.16 -12.44 -10.20
N TRP A 117 -9.79 -12.02 -11.32
CA TRP A 117 -9.05 -11.42 -12.43
C TRP A 117 -8.32 -10.12 -12.05
N VAL A 118 -8.85 -9.34 -11.08
CA VAL A 118 -8.17 -8.12 -10.57
C VAL A 118 -6.88 -8.50 -9.85
N ALA A 119 -6.91 -9.56 -9.04
CA ALA A 119 -5.72 -10.07 -8.37
C ALA A 119 -4.69 -10.60 -9.38
N LEU A 120 -5.15 -11.34 -10.40
CA LEU A 120 -4.29 -11.83 -11.49
C LEU A 120 -3.67 -10.68 -12.29
N ALA A 121 -4.46 -9.67 -12.64
CA ALA A 121 -3.97 -8.49 -13.34
C ALA A 121 -2.92 -7.73 -12.49
N GLY A 122 -3.18 -7.55 -11.20
CA GLY A 122 -2.21 -6.96 -10.28
C GLY A 122 -0.92 -7.77 -10.19
N ALA A 123 -1.01 -9.08 -10.09
CA ALA A 123 0.16 -9.96 -10.10
C ALA A 123 0.95 -9.85 -11.42
N ALA A 124 0.27 -9.82 -12.56
CA ALA A 124 0.91 -9.64 -13.86
C ALA A 124 1.66 -8.30 -13.96
N VAL A 125 1.06 -7.21 -13.45
CA VAL A 125 1.72 -5.89 -13.37
C VAL A 125 2.96 -5.95 -12.49
N VAL A 126 2.88 -6.54 -11.30
CA VAL A 126 4.02 -6.69 -10.36
C VAL A 126 5.15 -7.51 -10.99
N VAL A 127 4.83 -8.64 -11.64
CA VAL A 127 5.82 -9.48 -12.30
C VAL A 127 6.43 -8.76 -13.50
N GLY A 128 5.61 -8.18 -14.39
CA GLY A 128 6.06 -7.43 -15.56
C GLY A 128 6.96 -6.26 -15.19
N TYR A 129 6.59 -5.51 -14.16
CA TYR A 129 7.41 -4.41 -13.65
C TYR A 129 8.73 -4.91 -13.03
N SER A 130 8.72 -6.03 -12.29
CA SER A 130 9.93 -6.63 -11.76
C SER A 130 10.88 -7.07 -12.89
N VAL A 131 10.37 -7.61 -13.99
CA VAL A 131 11.16 -7.95 -15.15
C VAL A 131 11.73 -6.67 -15.82
N ALA A 132 10.86 -5.67 -16.06
CA ALA A 132 11.25 -4.42 -16.71
C ALA A 132 12.39 -3.70 -15.98
N ARG A 133 12.38 -3.68 -14.65
CA ARG A 133 13.44 -3.08 -13.81
C ARG A 133 14.83 -3.72 -14.01
N ASN A 134 14.88 -4.95 -14.47
CA ASN A 134 16.13 -5.68 -14.68
C ASN A 134 16.57 -5.71 -16.16
N VAL A 135 15.85 -5.04 -17.05
CA VAL A 135 16.24 -4.87 -18.44
C VAL A 135 17.22 -3.70 -18.56
N PRO A 136 18.44 -3.90 -19.14
CA PRO A 136 19.46 -2.86 -19.19
C PRO A 136 18.99 -1.54 -19.81
N ALA A 137 18.12 -1.60 -20.83
CA ALA A 137 17.59 -0.41 -21.51
C ALA A 137 16.74 0.50 -20.60
N TRP A 138 16.16 -0.03 -19.50
CA TRP A 138 15.25 0.69 -18.61
C TRP A 138 15.79 0.84 -17.19
N SER A 139 16.93 0.22 -16.90
CA SER A 139 17.52 0.25 -15.55
C SER A 139 17.80 1.67 -15.05
N GLY A 140 18.24 2.58 -15.92
CA GLY A 140 18.51 3.97 -15.53
C GLY A 140 17.27 4.80 -15.12
N VAL A 141 16.06 4.31 -15.41
CA VAL A 141 14.78 5.00 -15.07
C VAL A 141 13.99 4.26 -14.00
N LEU A 142 14.11 2.94 -13.95
CA LEU A 142 13.26 2.09 -13.10
C LEU A 142 13.97 1.52 -11.87
N THR A 143 15.30 1.65 -11.74
CA THR A 143 16.05 1.18 -10.57
C THR A 143 16.26 2.31 -9.56
N PRO A 144 16.12 2.04 -8.23
CA PRO A 144 16.36 3.01 -7.19
C PRO A 144 17.85 3.28 -6.98
#